data_8af7be6c62b4bf4a208f7309e5f36ef1
#
_entry.id   8af7be6c62b4bf4a208f7309e5f36ef1
#
_cell.length_a   1.000
_cell.length_b   1.000
_cell.length_c   1.000
_cell.angle_alpha   90.00
_cell.angle_beta   90.00
_cell.angle_gamma   90.00
#
_symmetry.space_group_name_H-M   'P 1'
#
loop_
_entity.id
_entity.type
_entity.pdbx_description
1 polymer ?
#
loop_
_entity_poly.entity_id
_entity_poly.type
_entity_poly.pdbx_seq_one_letter_code
_entity_poly.pdbx_strand_id
1 'polypeptide(L)'
;MPMNPHYALTEPLREAVDSLSQEGPLLLEFGAPWCPHCIGVQPLLEAAFEGDHPKVRHIKVEDGKGQALGRSFKVRLWPTLIFMKDGREVERLVRPTREDDIREALQLIDAAQTSSSNTGPSPL
;
A
#
# COMPACT_ATOMS: atom_id res chain seq x y z
N MET A 1 -5.86 -3.69 -9.60
CA MET A 1 -4.96 -4.83 -9.76
C MET A 1 -5.08 -5.75 -8.57
N PRO A 2 -4.90 -7.04 -8.78
CA PRO A 2 -4.93 -7.95 -7.64
C PRO A 2 -3.69 -7.77 -6.78
N MET A 3 -3.72 -8.37 -5.63
CA MET A 3 -2.60 -8.39 -4.73
C MET A 3 -1.37 -8.99 -5.43
N ASN A 4 -0.21 -8.40 -5.15
CA ASN A 4 1.05 -8.87 -5.70
C ASN A 4 1.72 -9.79 -4.67
N PRO A 5 1.98 -11.05 -5.02
CA PRO A 5 2.61 -11.98 -4.07
C PRO A 5 4.13 -11.90 -4.05
N HIS A 6 4.74 -11.16 -4.95
CA HIS A 6 6.19 -11.18 -5.11
C HIS A 6 6.83 -9.85 -4.74
N TYR A 7 8.00 -9.93 -4.07
CA TYR A 7 8.81 -8.75 -3.81
C TYR A 7 9.48 -8.29 -5.10
N ALA A 8 9.64 -6.98 -5.23
CA ALA A 8 10.32 -6.41 -6.38
C ALA A 8 11.77 -6.89 -6.40
N LEU A 9 12.28 -7.22 -7.58
CA LEU A 9 13.65 -7.68 -7.71
C LEU A 9 14.64 -6.56 -7.42
N THR A 10 14.27 -5.32 -7.75
CA THR A 10 15.10 -4.16 -7.51
C THR A 10 14.25 -3.11 -6.83
N GLU A 11 14.80 -2.50 -5.79
CA GLU A 11 14.09 -1.47 -5.06
C GLU A 11 13.86 -0.25 -5.95
N PRO A 12 12.62 0.23 -6.08
CA PRO A 12 12.38 1.45 -6.88
C PRO A 12 12.91 2.67 -6.15
N LEU A 13 13.20 3.71 -6.93
CA LEU A 13 13.59 4.99 -6.37
C LEU A 13 12.37 5.69 -5.78
N ARG A 14 12.58 6.53 -4.77
CA ARG A 14 11.49 7.28 -4.16
C ARG A 14 10.75 8.12 -5.20
N GLU A 15 11.48 8.74 -6.11
CA GLU A 15 10.87 9.54 -7.17
C GLU A 15 9.95 8.72 -8.05
N ALA A 16 10.35 7.49 -8.35
CA ALA A 16 9.53 6.63 -9.19
C ALA A 16 8.24 6.26 -8.46
N VAL A 17 8.34 6.00 -7.16
CA VAL A 17 7.18 5.67 -6.34
C VAL A 17 6.21 6.85 -6.31
N ASP A 18 6.73 8.05 -6.07
CA ASP A 18 5.89 9.23 -6.03
C ASP A 18 5.19 9.45 -7.36
N SER A 19 5.91 9.25 -8.47
CA SER A 19 5.32 9.38 -9.79
C SER A 19 4.22 8.37 -10.05
N LEU A 20 4.44 7.12 -9.63
CA LEU A 20 3.42 6.08 -9.81
C LEU A 20 2.14 6.43 -9.04
N SER A 21 2.31 7.00 -7.85
CA SER A 21 1.13 7.35 -7.05
C SER A 21 0.37 8.54 -7.64
N GLN A 22 1.01 9.33 -8.49
CA GLN A 22 0.32 10.36 -9.25
C GLN A 22 -0.56 9.76 -10.34
N GLU A 23 -0.17 8.59 -10.84
CA GLU A 23 -0.91 7.93 -11.93
C GLU A 23 -2.11 7.16 -11.42
N GLY A 24 -2.12 6.80 -10.15
CA GLY A 24 -3.23 6.05 -9.57
C GLY A 24 -2.90 5.59 -8.17
N PRO A 25 -3.89 4.98 -7.50
CA PRO A 25 -3.65 4.54 -6.12
C PRO A 25 -2.58 3.46 -6.06
N LEU A 26 -1.78 3.52 -5.00
CA LEU A 26 -0.62 2.65 -4.83
C LEU A 26 -0.54 2.16 -3.39
N LEU A 27 -0.34 0.86 -3.24
CA LEU A 27 -0.02 0.27 -1.94
C LEU A 27 1.43 -0.17 -1.97
N LEU A 28 2.24 0.38 -1.07
CA LEU A 28 3.61 -0.07 -0.86
C LEU A 28 3.64 -0.94 0.38
N GLU A 29 4.20 -2.14 0.24
CA GLU A 29 4.38 -3.03 1.37
C GLU A 29 5.87 -3.21 1.61
N PHE A 30 6.33 -2.80 2.80
CA PHE A 30 7.72 -2.96 3.20
C PHE A 30 7.86 -4.14 4.14
N GLY A 31 8.82 -5.02 3.87
CA GLY A 31 9.04 -6.18 4.70
C GLY A 31 10.14 -7.05 4.15
N ALA A 32 10.07 -8.34 4.44
CA ALA A 32 11.04 -9.30 3.94
C ALA A 32 10.35 -10.65 3.82
N PRO A 33 10.77 -11.49 2.85
CA PRO A 33 10.09 -12.78 2.63
C PRO A 33 10.24 -13.75 3.80
N TRP A 34 11.27 -13.56 4.63
CA TRP A 34 11.52 -14.44 5.78
C TRP A 34 10.90 -13.93 7.08
N CYS A 35 10.27 -12.76 7.05
CA CYS A 35 9.75 -12.11 8.25
C CYS A 35 8.41 -12.72 8.66
N PRO A 36 8.28 -13.28 9.89
CA PRO A 36 7.03 -13.92 10.29
C PRO A 36 5.82 -13.00 10.25
N HIS A 37 5.99 -11.74 10.70
CA HIS A 37 4.87 -10.79 10.66
C HIS A 37 4.47 -10.47 9.22
N CYS A 38 5.45 -10.43 8.32
CA CYS A 38 5.17 -10.18 6.91
C CYS A 38 4.41 -11.35 6.29
N ILE A 39 4.80 -12.57 6.66
CA ILE A 39 4.11 -13.77 6.19
C ILE A 39 2.69 -13.77 6.73
N GLY A 40 2.53 -13.41 8.01
CA GLY A 40 1.22 -13.44 8.65
C GLY A 40 0.23 -12.45 8.09
N VAL A 41 0.69 -11.35 7.47
CA VAL A 41 -0.23 -10.35 6.93
C VAL A 41 -0.74 -10.75 5.54
N GLN A 42 -0.09 -11.72 4.88
CA GLN A 42 -0.47 -12.07 3.50
C GLN A 42 -1.93 -12.50 3.37
N PRO A 43 -2.45 -13.40 4.24
CA PRO A 43 -3.86 -13.76 4.12
C PRO A 43 -4.80 -12.58 4.32
N LEU A 44 -4.43 -11.62 5.18
CA LEU A 44 -5.25 -10.45 5.41
C LEU A 44 -5.28 -9.56 4.16
N LEU A 45 -4.12 -9.40 3.51
CA LEU A 45 -4.04 -8.65 2.28
C LEU A 45 -4.87 -9.31 1.18
N GLU A 46 -4.72 -10.62 1.07
CA GLU A 46 -5.45 -11.36 0.05
C GLU A 46 -6.96 -11.18 0.22
N ALA A 47 -7.45 -11.31 1.44
CA ALA A 47 -8.86 -11.14 1.71
C ALA A 47 -9.32 -9.71 1.44
N ALA A 48 -8.50 -8.74 1.79
CA ALA A 48 -8.86 -7.33 1.57
C ALA A 48 -8.96 -7.01 0.08
N PHE A 49 -8.06 -7.58 -0.72
CA PHE A 49 -8.08 -7.36 -2.17
C PHE A 49 -9.22 -8.09 -2.87
N GLU A 50 -9.82 -9.09 -2.22
CA GLU A 50 -10.97 -9.77 -2.80
C GLU A 50 -12.16 -8.83 -2.98
N GLY A 51 -12.13 -7.68 -2.30
CA GLY A 51 -13.15 -6.68 -2.49
C GLY A 51 -13.07 -5.96 -3.82
N ASP A 52 -12.11 -6.33 -4.64
CA ASP A 52 -11.97 -5.84 -6.00
C ASP A 52 -11.47 -4.41 -6.07
N HIS A 53 -10.16 -4.25 -6.05
CA HIS A 53 -9.51 -2.95 -6.21
C HIS A 53 -8.61 -3.00 -7.44
N PRO A 54 -9.18 -3.09 -8.64
CA PRO A 54 -8.38 -3.33 -9.85
C PRO A 54 -7.46 -2.18 -10.20
N LYS A 55 -7.71 -0.99 -9.69
CA LYS A 55 -6.87 0.17 -9.99
C LYS A 55 -5.74 0.37 -9.01
N VAL A 56 -5.77 -0.33 -7.89
CA VAL A 56 -4.71 -0.20 -6.89
C VAL A 56 -3.50 -1.03 -7.32
N ARG A 57 -2.37 -0.36 -7.48
CA ARG A 57 -1.11 -1.05 -7.76
C ARG A 57 -0.48 -1.47 -6.44
N HIS A 58 -0.03 -2.71 -6.36
CA HIS A 58 0.58 -3.24 -5.14
C HIS A 58 2.05 -3.55 -5.42
N ILE A 59 2.95 -2.88 -4.70
CA ILE A 59 4.38 -3.10 -4.83
C ILE A 59 4.91 -3.56 -3.49
N LYS A 60 5.58 -4.71 -3.49
CA LYS A 60 6.22 -5.25 -2.29
C LYS A 60 7.71 -4.98 -2.38
N VAL A 61 8.25 -4.34 -1.36
CA VAL A 61 9.65 -3.92 -1.34
C VAL A 61 10.34 -4.60 -0.18
N GLU A 62 11.44 -5.30 -0.47
CA GLU A 62 12.24 -5.88 0.60
C GLU A 62 13.02 -4.74 1.24
N ASP A 63 12.80 -4.54 2.52
CA ASP A 63 13.46 -3.48 3.27
C ASP A 63 14.67 -4.07 3.99
N GLY A 64 15.48 -3.21 4.59
CA GLY A 64 16.61 -3.67 5.37
C GLY A 64 17.82 -2.80 5.16
N LYS A 65 18.95 -3.31 5.62
CA LYS A 65 20.20 -2.59 5.55
C LYS A 65 20.57 -2.33 4.11
N GLY A 66 20.91 -1.09 3.81
CA GLY A 66 21.28 -0.72 2.45
C GLY A 66 20.10 -0.40 1.54
N GLN A 67 18.88 -0.53 2.04
CA GLN A 67 17.69 -0.26 1.24
C GLN A 67 17.15 1.11 1.63
N ALA A 68 17.29 2.07 0.72
CA ALA A 68 17.00 3.46 1.03
C ALA A 68 15.53 3.83 1.03
N LEU A 69 14.70 3.08 0.30
CA LEU A 69 13.31 3.48 0.12
C LEU A 69 12.55 3.45 1.45
N GLY A 70 12.74 2.40 2.25
CA GLY A 70 12.10 2.33 3.55
C GLY A 70 12.50 3.49 4.45
N ARG A 71 13.77 3.87 4.39
CA ARG A 71 14.24 5.02 5.18
C ARG A 71 13.59 6.31 4.72
N SER A 72 13.34 6.43 3.42
CA SER A 72 12.72 7.65 2.88
C SER A 72 11.29 7.80 3.38
N PHE A 73 10.66 6.69 3.79
CA PHE A 73 9.33 6.70 4.39
C PHE A 73 9.37 6.53 5.91
N LYS A 74 10.57 6.48 6.48
CA LYS A 74 10.77 6.30 7.93
C LYS A 74 10.16 5.00 8.44
N VAL A 75 10.29 3.94 7.65
CA VAL A 75 9.81 2.62 8.03
C VAL A 75 10.72 2.05 9.11
N ARG A 76 10.14 1.53 10.18
CA ARG A 76 10.91 0.95 11.30
C ARG A 76 10.56 -0.49 11.59
N LEU A 77 9.30 -0.86 11.41
CA LEU A 77 8.83 -2.20 11.70
C LEU A 77 8.25 -2.83 10.44
N TRP A 78 8.22 -4.13 10.36
CA TRP A 78 7.71 -4.87 9.21
C TRP A 78 6.57 -5.76 9.63
N PRO A 79 5.56 -5.91 8.78
CA PRO A 79 5.38 -5.12 7.57
C PRO A 79 4.85 -3.73 7.87
N THR A 80 5.19 -2.79 7.01
CA THR A 80 4.56 -1.48 7.02
C THR A 80 3.86 -1.33 5.67
N LEU A 81 2.57 -1.04 5.71
CA LEU A 81 1.76 -0.84 4.51
C LEU A 81 1.51 0.64 4.36
N ILE A 82 1.95 1.21 3.24
CA ILE A 82 1.76 2.63 2.97
C ILE A 82 0.84 2.79 1.77
N PHE A 83 -0.27 3.47 2.01
CA PHE A 83 -1.31 3.65 1.00
C PHE A 83 -1.18 5.06 0.43
N MET A 84 -0.91 5.15 -0.87
CA MET A 84 -0.58 6.42 -1.51
C MET A 84 -1.56 6.78 -2.60
N LYS A 85 -1.73 8.07 -2.79
CA LYS A 85 -2.57 8.62 -3.83
C LYS A 85 -2.13 10.04 -4.09
N ASP A 86 -2.14 10.45 -5.35
CA ASP A 86 -1.81 11.82 -5.75
C ASP A 86 -0.43 12.24 -5.26
N GLY A 87 0.51 11.32 -5.28
CA GLY A 87 1.90 11.62 -4.95
C GLY A 87 2.23 11.65 -3.48
N ARG A 88 1.31 11.24 -2.61
CA ARG A 88 1.58 11.33 -1.17
C ARG A 88 0.95 10.19 -0.39
N GLU A 89 1.46 10.01 0.80
CA GLU A 89 0.97 9.01 1.74
C GLU A 89 -0.37 9.47 2.31
N VAL A 90 -1.38 8.60 2.19
CA VAL A 90 -2.71 8.90 2.70
C VAL A 90 -2.95 8.17 4.00
N GLU A 91 -2.46 6.93 4.09
CA GLU A 91 -2.66 6.11 5.28
C GLU A 91 -1.47 5.18 5.43
N ARG A 92 -1.21 4.77 6.67
CA ARG A 92 -0.11 3.85 6.97
C ARG A 92 -0.58 2.88 8.04
N LEU A 93 -0.35 1.59 7.81
CA LEU A 93 -0.64 0.55 8.79
C LEU A 93 0.65 -0.19 9.10
N VAL A 94 0.97 -0.30 10.38
CA VAL A 94 2.17 -0.99 10.82
C VAL A 94 1.72 -2.26 11.51
N ARG A 95 2.13 -3.41 10.98
CA ARG A 95 1.79 -4.73 11.53
C ARG A 95 0.29 -4.88 11.77
N PRO A 96 -0.53 -4.63 10.75
CA PRO A 96 -1.98 -4.74 10.95
C PRO A 96 -2.37 -6.20 11.27
N THR A 97 -3.38 -6.35 12.12
CA THR A 97 -3.86 -7.66 12.51
C THR A 97 -5.31 -7.88 12.09
N ARG A 98 -5.92 -6.89 11.45
CA ARG A 98 -7.32 -6.98 11.05
C ARG A 98 -7.47 -6.69 9.57
N GLU A 99 -8.17 -7.58 8.90
CA GLU A 99 -8.48 -7.40 7.49
C GLU A 99 -9.23 -6.10 7.24
N ASP A 100 -10.13 -5.74 8.16
CA ASP A 100 -10.95 -4.53 8.00
C ASP A 100 -10.10 -3.27 7.91
N ASP A 101 -9.02 -3.21 8.68
CA ASP A 101 -8.15 -2.03 8.63
C ASP A 101 -7.52 -1.87 7.26
N ILE A 102 -7.11 -2.98 6.66
CA ILE A 102 -6.52 -2.95 5.32
C ILE A 102 -7.59 -2.59 4.29
N ARG A 103 -8.77 -3.16 4.45
CA ARG A 103 -9.88 -2.91 3.53
C ARG A 103 -10.26 -1.44 3.53
N GLU A 104 -10.33 -0.83 4.72
CA GLU A 104 -10.65 0.59 4.82
C GLU A 104 -9.57 1.47 4.21
N ALA A 105 -8.30 1.11 4.42
CA ALA A 105 -7.20 1.87 3.84
C ALA A 105 -7.20 1.79 2.32
N LEU A 106 -7.48 0.60 1.78
CA LEU A 106 -7.60 0.45 0.32
C LEU A 106 -8.73 1.33 -0.21
N GLN A 107 -9.84 1.40 0.50
CA GLN A 107 -10.95 2.25 0.09
C GLN A 107 -10.58 3.72 0.09
N LEU A 108 -9.74 4.13 1.04
CA LEU A 108 -9.32 5.54 1.09
C LEU A 108 -8.61 5.97 -0.19
N ILE A 109 -7.74 5.12 -0.74
CA ILE A 109 -7.02 5.49 -1.94
C ILE A 109 -7.77 5.14 -3.21
N ASP A 110 -8.69 4.20 -3.15
CA ASP A 110 -9.48 3.78 -4.30
C ASP A 110 -10.78 4.56 -4.42
N ALA A 111 -11.19 5.20 -3.36
CA ALA A 111 -12.47 5.88 -3.32
C ALA A 111 -12.54 7.08 -4.21
N ALA A 112 -11.41 7.55 -4.70
CA ALA A 112 -11.42 8.68 -5.60
C ALA A 112 -12.29 8.40 -6.81
N GLN A 113 -12.44 7.15 -7.15
CA GLN A 113 -13.29 6.80 -8.26
C GLN A 113 -14.74 7.04 -7.97
N THR A 114 -15.09 6.92 -6.71
CA THR A 114 -16.47 7.09 -6.36
C THR A 114 -16.73 8.48 -5.90
N SER A 115 -15.75 9.06 -5.25
CA SER A 115 -15.96 10.33 -4.68
C SER A 115 -16.17 11.36 -5.68
N SER A 116 -15.66 11.10 -6.70
CA SER A 116 -16.02 11.98 -7.67
C SER A 116 -17.46 12.19 -7.45
N SER A 117 -17.91 11.50 -6.80
CA SER A 117 -19.21 11.72 -6.53
C SER A 117 -19.45 12.44 -5.26
N ASN A 118 -18.94 12.53 -4.87
CA ASN A 118 -19.49 12.96 -4.17
C ASN A 118 -19.55 13.73 -3.82
N THR A 119 -18.96 13.78 -4.08
CA THR A 119 -19.17 14.40 -3.85
C THR A 119 -19.68 14.95 -3.73
N GLY A 120 -19.59 14.94 -3.71
CA GLY A 120 -20.04 15.42 -3.64
C GLY A 120 -20.43 15.73 -2.95
N PRO A 121 -20.59 15.90 -2.76
CA PRO A 121 -21.02 16.22 -2.14
C PRO A 121 -21.18 16.59 -1.29
N SER A 122 -20.86 16.63 -1.13
CA SER A 122 -21.06 16.89 -0.54
C SER A 122 -21.25 17.37 0.01
N PRO A 123 -21.20 17.58 0.15
CA PRO A 123 -21.44 18.10 0.67
C PRO A 123 -21.71 18.62 1.17
N LEU A 124 -21.54 18.80 1.25
CA LEU A 124 -21.90 19.38 1.58
C LEU A 124 -22.18 19.82 1.68
#